data_530d750d0666383cee9dbfa1e34aa5db
#
_entry.id   530d750d0666383cee9dbfa1e34aa5db
#
_cell.length_a   1.000
_cell.length_b   1.000
_cell.length_c   1.000
_cell.angle_alpha   90.00
_cell.angle_beta   90.00
_cell.angle_gamma   90.00
#
_symmetry.space_group_name_H-M   'P 1'
#
loop_
_entity.id
_entity.type
_entity.pdbx_description
1 polymer ?
#
loop_
_entity_poly.entity_id
_entity_poly.type
_entity_poly.pdbx_seq_one_letter_code
_entity_poly.pdbx_strand_id
1 'polypeptide(L)'
;MLKFPCLILDHDDTVVQSEATVNFPFFVYILDQFRPGTTITLEEYVEGCCHLGFADMCRKWYGFTDQELIDEYKGWQEYIKEHVPAPFPGIGNIIRRQKAIGGKIFVVSHSSDTNILRDYRAHFGMEPDGIYSWDLPEQLRKPSTYALEDIQKKYGFSPSQMRVVDDMKPAWEMAHNAGVPIAFAAWGRKDYPEIAKEMRRLCDFSFDSTKELEQFLFGEETI
;
A
#
# COMPACT_ATOMS: atom_id res chain seq x y z
N MET A 1 21.71 13.54 11.83
CA MET A 1 21.60 13.07 10.42
C MET A 1 20.38 12.17 10.36
N LEU A 2 19.48 12.33 9.38
CA LEU A 2 18.30 11.48 9.20
C LEU A 2 18.74 10.03 9.04
N LYS A 3 18.18 9.12 9.85
CA LYS A 3 18.48 7.69 9.79
C LYS A 3 18.03 7.09 8.46
N PHE A 4 16.83 7.49 8.01
CA PHE A 4 16.24 7.06 6.74
C PHE A 4 15.68 8.27 5.99
N PRO A 5 16.46 8.93 5.12
CA PRO A 5 16.02 10.14 4.42
C PRO A 5 14.93 9.90 3.38
N CYS A 6 14.70 8.66 2.96
CA CYS A 6 13.70 8.27 1.97
C CYS A 6 12.77 7.20 2.55
N LEU A 7 11.53 7.58 2.83
CA LEU A 7 10.47 6.68 3.28
C LEU A 7 9.51 6.41 2.10
N ILE A 8 9.28 5.14 1.82
CA ILE A 8 8.39 4.69 0.74
C ILE A 8 7.25 3.94 1.41
N LEU A 9 6.04 4.47 1.32
CA LEU A 9 4.86 3.92 1.95
C LEU A 9 3.94 3.30 0.88
N ASP A 10 3.36 2.16 1.15
CA ASP A 10 2.13 1.77 0.51
C ASP A 10 0.98 2.64 1.00
N HIS A 11 -0.19 2.57 0.35
CA HIS A 11 -1.35 3.37 0.69
C HIS A 11 -2.43 2.54 1.39
N ASP A 12 -2.99 1.57 0.66
CA ASP A 12 -4.11 0.76 1.15
C ASP A 12 -3.64 -0.19 2.26
N ASP A 13 -4.35 -0.21 3.39
CA ASP A 13 -4.05 -0.97 4.61
C ASP A 13 -2.63 -0.80 5.21
N THR A 14 -1.89 0.18 4.70
CA THR A 14 -0.65 0.67 5.30
C THR A 14 -0.79 2.10 5.85
N VAL A 15 -1.27 3.04 5.04
CA VAL A 15 -1.54 4.44 5.43
C VAL A 15 -3.00 4.63 5.81
N VAL A 16 -3.93 4.09 5.03
CA VAL A 16 -5.38 4.17 5.23
C VAL A 16 -6.01 2.80 5.36
N GLN A 17 -7.13 2.72 6.10
CA GLN A 17 -7.88 1.50 6.38
C GLN A 17 -8.91 1.28 5.26
N SER A 18 -8.47 0.95 4.06
CA SER A 18 -9.32 0.93 2.87
C SER A 18 -9.88 -0.44 2.51
N GLU A 19 -9.18 -1.53 2.79
CA GLU A 19 -9.57 -2.86 2.32
C GLU A 19 -10.97 -3.25 2.82
N ALA A 20 -11.16 -3.28 4.13
CA ALA A 20 -12.42 -3.68 4.73
C ALA A 20 -13.55 -2.63 4.60
N THR A 21 -13.19 -1.34 4.46
CA THR A 21 -14.16 -0.24 4.52
C THR A 21 -14.57 0.33 3.16
N VAL A 22 -13.75 0.12 2.13
CA VAL A 22 -13.94 0.70 0.80
C VAL A 22 -13.82 -0.36 -0.29
N ASN A 23 -12.65 -1.02 -0.40
CA ASN A 23 -12.34 -1.89 -1.53
C ASN A 23 -13.20 -3.15 -1.54
N PHE A 24 -13.29 -3.86 -0.41
CA PHE A 24 -14.10 -5.07 -0.29
C PHE A 24 -15.61 -4.81 -0.46
N PRO A 25 -16.23 -3.81 0.18
CA PRO A 25 -17.64 -3.47 -0.07
C PRO A 25 -17.95 -3.18 -1.54
N PHE A 26 -17.07 -2.45 -2.23
CA PHE A 26 -17.21 -2.20 -3.65
C PHE A 26 -17.06 -3.48 -4.47
N PHE A 27 -16.06 -4.32 -4.14
CA PHE A 27 -15.87 -5.59 -4.84
C PHE A 27 -17.07 -6.52 -4.72
N VAL A 28 -17.65 -6.65 -3.53
CA VAL A 28 -18.87 -7.44 -3.32
C VAL A 28 -20.02 -6.94 -4.20
N TYR A 29 -20.19 -5.61 -4.28
CA TYR A 29 -21.19 -5.00 -5.14
C TYR A 29 -20.95 -5.34 -6.62
N ILE A 30 -19.75 -5.16 -7.14
CA ILE A 30 -19.44 -5.39 -8.56
C ILE A 30 -19.45 -6.89 -8.91
N LEU A 31 -19.03 -7.74 -7.97
CA LEU A 31 -19.08 -9.20 -8.13
C LEU A 31 -20.51 -9.67 -8.35
N ASP A 32 -21.47 -9.16 -7.56
CA ASP A 32 -22.88 -9.49 -7.74
C ASP A 32 -23.44 -8.98 -9.07
N GLN A 33 -22.98 -7.84 -9.58
CA GLN A 33 -23.37 -7.34 -10.91
C GLN A 33 -22.87 -8.25 -12.03
N PHE A 34 -21.65 -8.75 -11.95
CA PHE A 34 -21.04 -9.55 -13.03
C PHE A 34 -21.33 -11.07 -12.86
N ARG A 35 -21.52 -11.52 -11.66
CA ARG A 35 -21.73 -12.95 -11.28
C ARG A 35 -22.82 -13.05 -10.22
N PRO A 36 -24.08 -12.80 -10.57
CA PRO A 36 -25.19 -12.77 -9.61
C PRO A 36 -25.25 -14.01 -8.72
N GLY A 37 -25.39 -13.80 -7.41
CA GLY A 37 -25.45 -14.86 -6.41
C GLY A 37 -24.10 -15.45 -6.00
N THR A 38 -22.99 -14.95 -6.54
CA THR A 38 -21.65 -15.32 -6.06
C THR A 38 -21.30 -14.52 -4.80
N THR A 39 -20.76 -15.20 -3.81
CA THR A 39 -20.35 -14.62 -2.52
C THR A 39 -18.87 -14.81 -2.29
N ILE A 40 -18.28 -13.91 -1.54
CA ILE A 40 -16.89 -13.94 -1.08
C ILE A 40 -16.83 -13.35 0.33
N THR A 41 -16.02 -13.90 1.18
CA THR A 41 -15.71 -13.31 2.50
C THR A 41 -14.57 -12.29 2.37
N LEU A 42 -14.44 -11.39 3.35
CA LEU A 42 -13.32 -10.45 3.40
C LEU A 42 -11.98 -11.19 3.51
N GLU A 43 -11.93 -12.30 4.26
CA GLU A 43 -10.73 -13.13 4.39
C GLU A 43 -10.30 -13.72 3.05
N GLU A 44 -11.21 -14.35 2.30
CA GLU A 44 -10.94 -14.88 0.96
C GLU A 44 -10.49 -13.78 -0.02
N TYR A 45 -11.11 -12.61 0.04
CA TYR A 45 -10.74 -11.47 -0.79
C TYR A 45 -9.30 -11.01 -0.50
N VAL A 46 -8.96 -10.81 0.77
CA VAL A 46 -7.62 -10.41 1.20
C VAL A 46 -6.58 -11.47 0.84
N GLU A 47 -6.85 -12.75 1.07
CA GLU A 47 -5.97 -13.86 0.67
C GLU A 47 -5.75 -13.88 -0.84
N GLY A 48 -6.81 -13.71 -1.62
CA GLY A 48 -6.75 -13.67 -3.08
C GLY A 48 -5.88 -12.51 -3.58
N CYS A 49 -6.09 -11.31 -3.04
CA CYS A 49 -5.28 -10.14 -3.36
C CYS A 49 -3.81 -10.31 -2.97
N CYS A 50 -3.53 -10.90 -1.79
CA CYS A 50 -2.17 -11.11 -1.32
C CYS A 50 -1.39 -12.13 -2.15
N HIS A 51 -2.03 -13.23 -2.55
CA HIS A 51 -1.35 -14.35 -3.21
C HIS A 51 -1.34 -14.25 -4.73
N LEU A 52 -2.38 -13.68 -5.34
CA LEU A 52 -2.54 -13.63 -6.78
C LEU A 52 -2.42 -12.21 -7.34
N GLY A 53 -2.70 -11.20 -6.52
CA GLY A 53 -3.03 -9.86 -6.98
C GLY A 53 -4.49 -9.76 -7.44
N PHE A 54 -5.08 -8.58 -7.33
CA PHE A 54 -6.50 -8.33 -7.58
C PHE A 54 -6.98 -8.82 -8.96
N ALA A 55 -6.29 -8.40 -10.03
CA ALA A 55 -6.71 -8.75 -11.39
C ALA A 55 -6.66 -10.26 -11.66
N ASP A 56 -5.62 -10.93 -11.19
CA ASP A 56 -5.47 -12.38 -11.34
C ASP A 56 -6.46 -13.16 -10.49
N MET A 57 -6.78 -12.70 -9.29
CA MET A 57 -7.86 -13.26 -8.47
C MET A 57 -9.20 -13.18 -9.22
N CYS A 58 -9.54 -12.01 -9.75
CA CYS A 58 -10.78 -11.81 -10.51
C CYS A 58 -10.86 -12.73 -11.74
N ARG A 59 -9.77 -12.86 -12.49
CA ARG A 59 -9.71 -13.75 -13.67
C ARG A 59 -9.83 -15.22 -13.28
N LYS A 60 -9.03 -15.67 -12.31
CA LYS A 60 -8.92 -17.10 -11.96
C LYS A 60 -10.10 -17.63 -11.16
N TRP A 61 -10.62 -16.84 -10.22
CA TRP A 61 -11.70 -17.29 -9.34
C TRP A 61 -13.10 -17.01 -9.92
N TYR A 62 -13.24 -15.90 -10.65
CA TYR A 62 -14.56 -15.43 -11.11
C TYR A 62 -14.68 -15.32 -12.63
N GLY A 63 -13.60 -15.60 -13.39
CA GLY A 63 -13.63 -15.56 -14.85
C GLY A 63 -13.87 -14.16 -15.41
N PHE A 64 -13.38 -13.11 -14.73
CA PHE A 64 -13.49 -11.74 -15.25
C PHE A 64 -12.72 -11.61 -16.57
N THR A 65 -13.37 -10.97 -17.52
CA THR A 65 -12.74 -10.53 -18.77
C THR A 65 -11.94 -9.25 -18.56
N ASP A 66 -11.06 -8.92 -19.50
CA ASP A 66 -10.31 -7.65 -19.44
C ASP A 66 -11.25 -6.43 -19.49
N GLN A 67 -12.38 -6.53 -20.21
CA GLN A 67 -13.37 -5.45 -20.22
C GLN A 67 -14.07 -5.27 -18.86
N GLU A 68 -14.42 -6.38 -18.20
CA GLU A 68 -15.01 -6.33 -16.85
C GLU A 68 -14.04 -5.75 -15.82
N LEU A 69 -12.73 -6.02 -15.93
CA LEU A 69 -11.72 -5.39 -15.08
C LEU A 69 -11.59 -3.88 -15.33
N ILE A 70 -11.71 -3.45 -16.60
CA ILE A 70 -11.74 -2.01 -16.95
C ILE A 70 -12.99 -1.35 -16.37
N ASP A 71 -14.14 -1.99 -16.46
CA ASP A 71 -15.41 -1.44 -15.99
C ASP A 71 -15.47 -1.43 -14.45
N GLU A 72 -14.92 -2.46 -13.80
CA GLU A 72 -14.69 -2.51 -12.35
C GLU A 72 -13.83 -1.33 -11.89
N TYR A 73 -12.66 -1.11 -12.49
CA TYR A 73 -11.76 -0.02 -12.13
C TYR A 73 -12.42 1.36 -12.29
N LYS A 74 -13.17 1.58 -13.37
CA LYS A 74 -13.94 2.82 -13.56
C LYS A 74 -15.00 3.01 -12.48
N GLY A 75 -15.74 1.94 -12.17
CA GLY A 75 -16.76 1.96 -11.12
C GLY A 75 -16.14 2.25 -9.75
N TRP A 76 -14.99 1.63 -9.44
CA TRP A 76 -14.24 1.88 -8.22
C TRP A 76 -13.78 3.33 -8.14
N GLN A 77 -13.24 3.91 -9.22
CA GLN A 77 -12.85 5.33 -9.24
C GLN A 77 -14.00 6.30 -8.96
N GLU A 78 -15.22 5.98 -9.37
CA GLU A 78 -16.41 6.79 -9.02
C GLU A 78 -16.81 6.57 -7.55
N TYR A 79 -16.81 5.32 -7.11
CA TYR A 79 -17.19 4.94 -5.74
C TYR A 79 -16.31 5.58 -4.67
N ILE A 80 -15.00 5.57 -4.87
CA ILE A 80 -14.03 6.12 -3.90
C ILE A 80 -14.13 7.65 -3.73
N LYS A 81 -14.78 8.38 -4.64
CA LYS A 81 -14.95 9.83 -4.49
C LYS A 81 -15.73 10.20 -3.23
N GLU A 82 -16.68 9.35 -2.86
CA GLU A 82 -17.54 9.54 -1.68
C GLU A 82 -17.18 8.64 -0.49
N HIS A 83 -16.23 7.71 -0.70
CA HIS A 83 -15.83 6.72 0.29
C HIS A 83 -14.34 6.91 0.65
N VAL A 84 -14.07 7.88 1.52
CA VAL A 84 -12.72 8.22 1.97
C VAL A 84 -12.35 7.38 3.19
N PRO A 85 -11.36 6.47 3.09
CA PRO A 85 -10.96 5.64 4.21
C PRO A 85 -10.28 6.47 5.31
N ALA A 86 -10.46 6.08 6.57
CA ALA A 86 -9.74 6.70 7.67
C ALA A 86 -8.25 6.32 7.67
N PRO A 87 -7.34 7.23 8.04
CA PRO A 87 -5.93 6.88 8.19
C PRO A 87 -5.72 5.98 9.42
N PHE A 88 -4.69 5.15 9.40
CA PHE A 88 -4.28 4.44 10.61
C PHE A 88 -3.85 5.42 11.70
N PRO A 89 -4.23 5.19 12.98
CA PRO A 89 -3.81 6.04 14.08
C PRO A 89 -2.29 6.17 14.15
N GLY A 90 -1.77 7.40 14.25
CA GLY A 90 -0.33 7.68 14.36
C GLY A 90 0.41 7.83 13.02
N ILE A 91 -0.08 7.29 11.90
CA ILE A 91 0.64 7.37 10.61
C ILE A 91 0.87 8.83 10.17
N GLY A 92 -0.08 9.72 10.43
CA GLY A 92 0.05 11.14 10.13
C GLY A 92 1.20 11.83 10.90
N ASN A 93 1.54 11.35 12.09
CA ASN A 93 2.69 11.86 12.85
C ASN A 93 4.00 11.46 12.15
N ILE A 94 4.10 10.22 11.72
CA ILE A 94 5.27 9.73 10.95
C ILE A 94 5.48 10.58 9.70
N ILE A 95 4.41 10.79 8.92
CA ILE A 95 4.43 11.55 7.67
C ILE A 95 4.89 13.00 7.92
N ARG A 96 4.27 13.69 8.88
CA ARG A 96 4.62 15.07 9.23
C ARG A 96 6.04 15.18 9.77
N ARG A 97 6.44 14.27 10.66
CA ARG A 97 7.77 14.27 11.28
C ARG A 97 8.86 14.03 10.24
N GLN A 98 8.68 13.04 9.34
CA GLN A 98 9.61 12.76 8.23
C GLN A 98 9.85 14.01 7.36
N LYS A 99 8.78 14.70 6.98
CA LYS A 99 8.87 15.93 6.18
C LYS A 99 9.50 17.07 6.96
N ALA A 100 9.14 17.26 8.23
CA ALA A 100 9.65 18.35 9.06
C ALA A 100 11.18 18.30 9.28
N ILE A 101 11.75 17.10 9.33
CA ILE A 101 13.20 16.90 9.47
C ILE A 101 13.94 16.81 8.12
N GLY A 102 13.27 17.15 7.00
CA GLY A 102 13.85 17.21 5.67
C GLY A 102 13.91 15.89 4.91
N GLY A 103 13.23 14.86 5.41
CA GLY A 103 13.09 13.56 4.72
C GLY A 103 12.08 13.63 3.57
N LYS A 104 12.16 12.65 2.68
CA LYS A 104 11.26 12.48 1.56
C LYS A 104 10.26 11.35 1.83
N ILE A 105 9.06 11.51 1.28
CA ILE A 105 7.99 10.50 1.30
C ILE A 105 7.56 10.21 -0.13
N PHE A 106 7.64 8.95 -0.51
CA PHE A 106 7.08 8.44 -1.76
C PHE A 106 5.95 7.47 -1.44
N VAL A 107 5.00 7.35 -2.35
CA VAL A 107 3.95 6.34 -2.27
C VAL A 107 4.12 5.39 -3.45
N VAL A 108 4.17 4.09 -3.16
CA VAL A 108 4.19 3.02 -4.17
C VAL A 108 3.04 2.08 -3.87
N SER A 109 1.95 2.18 -4.63
CA SER A 109 0.69 1.50 -4.30
C SER A 109 -0.05 1.00 -5.54
N HIS A 110 -0.98 0.07 -5.32
CA HIS A 110 -1.96 -0.31 -6.33
C HIS A 110 -3.23 0.57 -6.31
N SER A 111 -3.27 1.60 -5.49
CA SER A 111 -4.29 2.67 -5.55
C SER A 111 -4.02 3.64 -6.70
N SER A 112 -4.98 4.50 -7.07
CA SER A 112 -4.80 5.52 -8.11
C SER A 112 -4.12 6.79 -7.57
N ASP A 113 -3.44 7.55 -8.44
CA ASP A 113 -2.82 8.84 -8.10
C ASP A 113 -3.81 9.79 -7.46
N THR A 114 -5.00 9.91 -8.03
CA THR A 114 -6.04 10.84 -7.57
C THR A 114 -6.55 10.48 -6.18
N ASN A 115 -6.68 9.19 -5.88
CA ASN A 115 -7.11 8.70 -4.58
C ASN A 115 -6.03 8.99 -3.51
N ILE A 116 -4.79 8.63 -3.78
CA ILE A 116 -3.66 8.89 -2.90
C ILE A 116 -3.53 10.39 -2.59
N LEU A 117 -3.56 11.25 -3.61
CA LEU A 117 -3.46 12.70 -3.43
C LEU A 117 -4.62 13.26 -2.61
N ARG A 118 -5.86 12.80 -2.87
CA ARG A 118 -7.03 13.21 -2.08
C ARG A 118 -6.83 12.89 -0.60
N ASP A 119 -6.43 11.66 -0.29
CA ASP A 119 -6.32 11.20 1.09
C ASP A 119 -5.17 11.88 1.83
N TYR A 120 -4.02 12.06 1.17
CA TYR A 120 -2.89 12.80 1.75
C TYR A 120 -3.24 14.26 2.03
N ARG A 121 -3.95 14.93 1.13
CA ARG A 121 -4.43 16.31 1.33
C ARG A 121 -5.45 16.40 2.46
N ALA A 122 -6.44 15.49 2.45
CA ALA A 122 -7.53 15.49 3.43
C ALA A 122 -7.05 15.16 4.86
N HIS A 123 -6.19 14.16 5.01
CA HIS A 123 -5.78 13.66 6.33
C HIS A 123 -4.51 14.32 6.87
N PHE A 124 -3.60 14.73 6.01
CA PHE A 124 -2.28 15.19 6.45
C PHE A 124 -1.98 16.64 6.06
N GLY A 125 -2.79 17.26 5.18
CA GLY A 125 -2.58 18.64 4.68
C GLY A 125 -1.34 18.80 3.81
N MET A 126 -0.85 17.72 3.20
CA MET A 126 0.36 17.71 2.38
C MET A 126 0.27 16.67 1.25
N GLU A 127 1.26 16.68 0.37
CA GLU A 127 1.41 15.71 -0.72
C GLU A 127 2.72 14.93 -0.54
N PRO A 128 2.78 13.67 -1.00
CA PRO A 128 4.04 12.93 -1.10
C PRO A 128 4.98 13.60 -2.10
N ASP A 129 6.28 13.32 -2.01
CA ASP A 129 7.30 13.83 -2.94
C ASP A 129 7.23 13.14 -4.32
N GLY A 130 6.55 12.02 -4.42
CA GLY A 130 6.23 11.31 -5.66
C GLY A 130 5.30 10.12 -5.41
N ILE A 131 4.56 9.75 -6.44
CA ILE A 131 3.60 8.65 -6.42
C ILE A 131 3.91 7.71 -7.58
N TYR A 132 3.87 6.41 -7.31
CA TYR A 132 3.98 5.31 -8.25
C TYR A 132 2.77 4.40 -8.03
N SER A 133 1.73 4.60 -8.81
CA SER A 133 0.40 4.08 -8.56
C SER A 133 -0.04 3.02 -9.58
N TRP A 134 -1.32 2.62 -9.47
CA TRP A 134 -2.00 1.82 -10.48
C TRP A 134 -2.07 2.48 -11.87
N ASP A 135 -1.94 3.81 -11.94
CA ASP A 135 -2.00 4.55 -13.21
C ASP A 135 -0.73 4.36 -14.07
N LEU A 136 0.33 3.75 -13.52
CA LEU A 136 1.47 3.30 -14.29
C LEU A 136 1.11 2.15 -15.22
N PRO A 137 1.84 1.97 -16.35
CA PRO A 137 1.79 0.74 -17.14
C PRO A 137 2.00 -0.50 -16.26
N GLU A 138 1.22 -1.57 -16.50
CA GLU A 138 1.18 -2.77 -15.65
C GLU A 138 2.57 -3.33 -15.33
N GLN A 139 3.46 -3.39 -16.32
CA GLN A 139 4.83 -3.91 -16.18
C GLN A 139 5.73 -3.05 -15.28
N LEU A 140 5.31 -1.83 -14.91
CA LEU A 140 6.05 -0.91 -14.03
C LEU A 140 5.49 -0.84 -12.62
N ARG A 141 4.34 -1.49 -12.35
CA ARG A 141 3.71 -1.56 -11.02
C ARG A 141 4.43 -2.57 -10.13
N LYS A 142 4.17 -2.56 -8.81
CA LYS A 142 4.57 -3.65 -7.91
C LYS A 142 4.16 -5.02 -8.53
N PRO A 143 5.04 -6.01 -8.60
CA PRO A 143 6.35 -6.15 -7.94
C PRO A 143 7.56 -5.65 -8.75
N SER A 144 7.40 -4.87 -9.82
CA SER A 144 8.52 -4.29 -10.59
C SER A 144 9.38 -3.40 -9.70
N THR A 145 10.71 -3.45 -9.88
CA THR A 145 11.68 -2.61 -9.18
C THR A 145 11.68 -1.15 -9.64
N TYR A 146 10.94 -0.86 -10.72
CA TYR A 146 10.95 0.44 -11.42
C TYR A 146 10.81 1.64 -10.47
N ALA A 147 9.84 1.61 -9.55
CA ALA A 147 9.59 2.71 -8.63
C ALA A 147 10.83 3.02 -7.77
N LEU A 148 11.46 2.00 -7.21
CA LEU A 148 12.62 2.14 -6.34
C LEU A 148 13.86 2.60 -7.11
N GLU A 149 14.09 2.05 -8.30
CA GLU A 149 15.20 2.44 -9.19
C GLU A 149 15.05 3.89 -9.68
N ASP A 150 13.84 4.29 -10.04
CA ASP A 150 13.55 5.67 -10.48
C ASP A 150 13.76 6.67 -9.34
N ILE A 151 13.34 6.36 -8.11
CA ILE A 151 13.62 7.17 -6.91
C ILE A 151 15.14 7.26 -6.67
N GLN A 152 15.86 6.15 -6.72
CA GLN A 152 17.31 6.13 -6.56
C GLN A 152 17.99 7.03 -7.60
N LYS A 153 17.62 6.88 -8.87
CA LYS A 153 18.17 7.65 -9.99
C LYS A 153 17.86 9.14 -9.89
N LYS A 154 16.64 9.52 -9.54
CA LYS A 154 16.19 10.92 -9.50
C LYS A 154 16.72 11.69 -8.29
N TYR A 155 16.81 11.02 -7.14
CA TYR A 155 17.12 11.69 -5.86
C TYR A 155 18.48 11.32 -5.28
N GLY A 156 19.19 10.37 -5.88
CA GLY A 156 20.53 9.98 -5.46
C GLY A 156 20.58 9.16 -4.18
N PHE A 157 19.46 8.55 -3.75
CA PHE A 157 19.46 7.70 -2.55
C PHE A 157 20.10 6.34 -2.82
N SER A 158 20.95 5.91 -1.88
CA SER A 158 21.37 4.49 -1.83
C SER A 158 20.28 3.62 -1.22
N PRO A 159 20.23 2.31 -1.52
CA PRO A 159 19.24 1.40 -0.92
C PRO A 159 19.20 1.46 0.62
N SER A 160 20.35 1.64 1.28
CA SER A 160 20.44 1.74 2.75
C SER A 160 19.80 3.00 3.33
N GLN A 161 19.65 4.05 2.53
CA GLN A 161 18.98 5.31 2.90
C GLN A 161 17.46 5.25 2.70
N MET A 162 16.97 4.22 2.04
CA MET A 162 15.56 4.01 1.72
C MET A 162 14.92 3.02 2.71
N ARG A 163 13.63 3.18 2.95
CA ARG A 163 12.84 2.23 3.74
C ARG A 163 11.46 2.08 3.11
N VAL A 164 11.16 0.86 2.65
CA VAL A 164 9.80 0.50 2.21
C VAL A 164 8.99 0.07 3.44
N VAL A 165 7.73 0.48 3.49
CA VAL A 165 6.73 0.03 4.48
C VAL A 165 5.49 -0.38 3.72
N ASP A 166 5.11 -1.64 3.83
CA ASP A 166 4.01 -2.22 3.06
C ASP A 166 3.47 -3.46 3.81
N ASP A 167 2.27 -3.88 3.49
CA ASP A 167 1.58 -4.98 4.14
C ASP A 167 1.44 -6.23 3.25
N MET A 168 1.93 -6.17 1.99
CA MET A 168 1.70 -7.21 1.00
C MET A 168 2.98 -7.72 0.31
N LYS A 169 2.91 -8.99 -0.13
CA LYS A 169 4.02 -9.72 -0.77
C LYS A 169 4.57 -9.07 -2.06
N PRO A 170 3.79 -8.47 -2.97
CA PRO A 170 4.33 -7.80 -4.15
C PRO A 170 5.34 -6.69 -3.82
N ALA A 171 5.16 -5.98 -2.70
CA ALA A 171 6.12 -4.99 -2.26
C ALA A 171 7.40 -5.61 -1.70
N TRP A 172 7.30 -6.75 -1.01
CA TRP A 172 8.48 -7.51 -0.60
C TRP A 172 9.31 -7.95 -1.81
N GLU A 173 8.67 -8.50 -2.85
CA GLU A 173 9.35 -8.90 -4.08
C GLU A 173 10.05 -7.72 -4.75
N MET A 174 9.38 -6.57 -4.87
CA MET A 174 9.94 -5.32 -5.38
C MET A 174 11.16 -4.88 -4.58
N ALA A 175 11.03 -4.78 -3.27
CA ALA A 175 12.07 -4.29 -2.38
C ALA A 175 13.27 -5.24 -2.34
N HIS A 176 13.03 -6.55 -2.22
CA HIS A 176 14.06 -7.60 -2.22
C HIS A 176 14.89 -7.57 -3.51
N ASN A 177 14.22 -7.51 -4.67
CA ASN A 177 14.89 -7.49 -5.98
C ASN A 177 15.66 -6.18 -6.21
N ALA A 178 15.24 -5.07 -5.62
CA ALA A 178 15.95 -3.78 -5.68
C ALA A 178 17.02 -3.63 -4.58
N GLY A 179 17.16 -4.58 -3.65
CA GLY A 179 18.08 -4.52 -2.52
C GLY A 179 17.74 -3.44 -1.50
N VAL A 180 16.48 -3.00 -1.42
CA VAL A 180 15.99 -1.98 -0.50
C VAL A 180 15.33 -2.66 0.69
N PRO A 181 15.74 -2.35 1.95
CA PRO A 181 15.13 -2.97 3.11
C PRO A 181 13.65 -2.59 3.27
N ILE A 182 12.83 -3.61 3.63
CA ILE A 182 11.39 -3.49 3.80
C ILE A 182 10.93 -3.80 5.22
N ALA A 183 9.95 -3.03 5.69
CA ALA A 183 9.23 -3.24 6.92
C ALA A 183 7.79 -3.67 6.62
N PHE A 184 7.36 -4.75 7.25
CA PHE A 184 5.98 -5.22 7.21
C PHE A 184 5.08 -4.37 8.13
N ALA A 185 4.04 -3.77 7.56
CA ALA A 185 2.99 -3.02 8.24
C ALA A 185 1.96 -4.00 8.85
N ALA A 186 2.34 -4.72 9.92
CA ALA A 186 1.51 -5.79 10.48
C ALA A 186 0.18 -5.28 11.07
N TRP A 187 0.06 -3.98 11.38
CA TRP A 187 -1.18 -3.37 11.83
C TRP A 187 -2.31 -3.43 10.79
N GLY A 188 -1.99 -3.46 9.48
CA GLY A 188 -2.96 -3.62 8.41
C GLY A 188 -3.44 -5.09 8.24
N ARG A 189 -2.67 -6.06 8.78
CA ARG A 189 -2.93 -7.50 8.61
C ARG A 189 -3.11 -8.26 9.94
N LYS A 190 -3.47 -7.56 11.02
CA LYS A 190 -3.62 -8.15 12.37
C LYS A 190 -4.67 -9.28 12.43
N ASP A 191 -5.71 -9.19 11.60
CA ASP A 191 -6.81 -10.15 11.56
C ASP A 191 -6.54 -11.33 10.59
N TYR A 192 -5.35 -11.37 9.94
CA TYR A 192 -4.93 -12.38 8.95
C TYR A 192 -3.62 -13.08 9.38
N PRO A 193 -3.68 -14.00 10.35
CA PRO A 193 -2.47 -14.54 11.01
C PRO A 193 -1.53 -15.30 10.09
N GLU A 194 -2.03 -16.01 9.08
CA GLU A 194 -1.18 -16.75 8.15
C GLU A 194 -0.41 -15.80 7.20
N ILE A 195 -1.07 -14.76 6.69
CA ILE A 195 -0.42 -13.70 5.91
C ILE A 195 0.62 -12.98 6.77
N ALA A 196 0.25 -12.59 8.00
CA ALA A 196 1.15 -11.92 8.91
C ALA A 196 2.38 -12.79 9.24
N LYS A 197 2.22 -14.08 9.42
CA LYS A 197 3.30 -15.04 9.67
C LYS A 197 4.25 -15.16 8.47
N GLU A 198 3.71 -15.25 7.24
CA GLU A 198 4.51 -15.27 6.02
C GLU A 198 5.31 -13.97 5.87
N MET A 199 4.66 -12.81 5.97
CA MET A 199 5.29 -11.52 5.78
C MET A 199 6.37 -11.20 6.84
N ARG A 200 6.14 -11.59 8.11
CA ARG A 200 7.17 -11.47 9.17
C ARG A 200 8.42 -12.27 8.88
N ARG A 201 8.31 -13.38 8.16
CA ARG A 201 9.48 -14.20 7.78
C ARG A 201 10.22 -13.64 6.58
N LEU A 202 9.51 -12.95 5.70
CA LEU A 202 10.04 -12.41 4.44
C LEU A 202 10.69 -11.04 4.62
N CYS A 203 10.06 -10.14 5.38
CA CYS A 203 10.51 -8.75 5.54
C CYS A 203 11.68 -8.62 6.54
N ASP A 204 12.52 -7.60 6.35
CA ASP A 204 13.65 -7.30 7.23
C ASP A 204 13.21 -6.82 8.61
N PHE A 205 12.06 -6.15 8.68
CA PHE A 205 11.44 -5.62 9.89
C PHE A 205 9.95 -5.89 9.89
N SER A 206 9.33 -5.87 11.07
CA SER A 206 7.89 -5.99 11.24
C SER A 206 7.44 -5.16 12.43
N PHE A 207 6.34 -4.42 12.26
CA PHE A 207 5.80 -3.56 13.31
C PHE A 207 4.29 -3.83 13.47
N ASP A 208 3.86 -4.09 14.70
CA ASP A 208 2.46 -4.34 15.04
C ASP A 208 1.64 -3.04 15.16
N SER A 209 2.32 -1.91 15.22
CA SER A 209 1.71 -0.59 15.31
C SER A 209 2.54 0.49 14.62
N THR A 210 1.87 1.55 14.19
CA THR A 210 2.52 2.77 13.68
C THR A 210 3.44 3.42 14.73
N LYS A 211 3.15 3.24 16.03
CA LYS A 211 3.99 3.72 17.14
C LYS A 211 5.36 3.02 17.14
N GLU A 212 5.39 1.71 16.95
CA GLU A 212 6.65 0.96 16.85
C GLU A 212 7.47 1.38 15.61
N LEU A 213 6.78 1.59 14.48
CA LEU A 213 7.43 2.14 13.29
C LEU A 213 8.01 3.53 13.56
N GLU A 214 7.26 4.42 14.24
CA GLU A 214 7.72 5.77 14.59
C GLU A 214 8.98 5.72 15.47
N GLN A 215 9.00 4.87 16.49
CA GLN A 215 10.16 4.65 17.36
C GLN A 215 11.37 4.13 16.57
N PHE A 216 11.16 3.20 15.65
CA PHE A 216 12.23 2.68 14.79
C PHE A 216 12.82 3.75 13.87
N LEU A 217 11.96 4.56 13.24
CA LEU A 217 12.39 5.59 12.28
C LEU A 217 13.13 6.74 12.96
N PHE A 218 12.66 7.19 14.12
CA PHE A 218 13.10 8.46 14.73
C PHE A 218 13.77 8.32 16.10
N GLY A 219 13.78 7.10 16.69
CA GLY A 219 14.17 6.87 18.08
C GLY A 219 13.09 7.26 19.08
N GLU A 220 13.28 6.91 20.33
CA GLU A 220 12.40 7.35 21.41
C GLU A 220 12.48 8.89 21.58
N GLU A 221 11.35 9.54 21.77
CA GLU A 221 11.36 10.93 22.24
C GLU A 221 11.98 10.96 23.62
N THR A 222 13.16 11.57 23.73
CA THR A 222 13.69 11.93 25.04
C THR A 222 12.79 13.06 25.56
N ILE A 223 11.88 12.72 26.48
CA ILE A 223 11.04 13.66 27.22
C ILE A 223 11.90 14.53 28.12
#